data_6d0a61a1cc340fd5dbb7ef794ece03b9
#
_entry.id   6d0a61a1cc340fd5dbb7ef794ece03b9
#
_cell.length_a   1.000
_cell.length_b   1.000
_cell.length_c   1.000
_cell.angle_alpha   90.00
_cell.angle_beta   90.00
_cell.angle_gamma   90.00
#
_symmetry.space_group_name_H-M   'P 1'
#
loop_
_entity.id
_entity.type
_entity.pdbx_description
1 polymer ?
#
loop_
_entity_poly.entity_id
_entity_poly.type
_entity_poly.pdbx_seq_one_letter_code
_entity_poly.pdbx_strand_id
1 'polypeptide(L)'
;MDAESNYTHGPLYEIYMVVYVAALFYAMFAVLRSGRKYQFGGVGFLASVLVFTLSGMVMQMVDSTLRVDYVTTAISAIMLYVFTVDMIQQTDGLTGLINRRGYENILAHLREPCVILFFDVDCFKSINDTYGHAMGDRCLRLTGRALWEVYSRCGHCFRIGGDEFCVILMKHMQSVESLWDELVAAMAKARQEEPVLPKLSMGYAIFDPEHL
;
A
#
# COMPACT_ATOMS: atom_id res chain seq x y z
N MET A 1 -8.65 46.33 -12.55
CA MET A 1 -7.46 46.97 -12.01
C MET A 1 -7.92 48.32 -11.47
N ASP A 2 -7.71 48.56 -10.19
CA ASP A 2 -7.96 49.87 -9.60
C ASP A 2 -6.81 50.83 -9.95
N ALA A 3 -6.95 52.07 -9.51
CA ALA A 3 -6.01 53.15 -9.87
C ALA A 3 -4.55 52.95 -9.42
N GLU A 4 -4.29 51.92 -8.57
CA GLU A 4 -2.96 51.54 -8.04
C GLU A 4 -2.39 50.27 -8.67
N SER A 5 -3.02 49.72 -9.73
CA SER A 5 -2.62 48.46 -10.40
C SER A 5 -2.63 47.23 -9.49
N ASN A 6 -3.32 47.26 -8.35
CA ASN A 6 -3.44 46.12 -7.47
C ASN A 6 -4.41 45.09 -8.06
N TYR A 7 -3.98 43.85 -8.05
CA TYR A 7 -4.82 42.70 -8.48
C TYR A 7 -5.90 42.46 -7.43
N THR A 8 -7.18 42.50 -7.84
CA THR A 8 -8.31 42.11 -6.99
C THR A 8 -8.91 40.80 -7.50
N HIS A 9 -9.22 39.90 -6.57
CA HIS A 9 -9.86 38.63 -6.91
C HIS A 9 -11.26 38.88 -7.49
N GLY A 10 -11.62 38.16 -8.54
CA GLY A 10 -12.97 38.21 -9.12
C GLY A 10 -14.02 37.59 -8.19
N PRO A 11 -15.32 37.82 -8.43
CA PRO A 11 -16.42 37.40 -7.56
C PRO A 11 -16.54 35.88 -7.40
N LEU A 12 -15.92 35.09 -8.28
CA LEU A 12 -15.93 33.61 -8.22
C LEU A 12 -14.73 33.03 -7.47
N TYR A 13 -13.82 33.86 -6.94
CA TYR A 13 -12.62 33.40 -6.27
C TYR A 13 -12.90 32.56 -5.02
N GLU A 14 -13.88 32.95 -4.21
CA GLU A 14 -14.27 32.19 -3.01
C GLU A 14 -14.82 30.80 -3.38
N ILE A 15 -15.61 30.70 -4.46
CA ILE A 15 -16.13 29.42 -4.96
C ILE A 15 -14.97 28.54 -5.43
N TYR A 16 -14.03 29.13 -6.18
CA TYR A 16 -12.82 28.41 -6.63
C TYR A 16 -12.05 27.84 -5.44
N MET A 17 -11.83 28.62 -4.37
CA MET A 17 -11.09 28.19 -3.19
C MET A 17 -11.80 27.03 -2.46
N VAL A 18 -13.13 27.09 -2.31
CA VAL A 18 -13.91 25.99 -1.69
C VAL A 18 -13.80 24.72 -2.52
N VAL A 19 -13.97 24.81 -3.83
CA VAL A 19 -13.85 23.63 -4.73
C VAL A 19 -12.45 23.05 -4.70
N TYR A 20 -11.43 23.90 -4.68
CA TYR A 20 -10.03 23.50 -4.62
C TYR A 20 -9.71 22.71 -3.32
N VAL A 21 -10.12 23.24 -2.17
CA VAL A 21 -9.93 22.57 -0.87
C VAL A 21 -10.68 21.23 -0.84
N ALA A 22 -11.91 21.18 -1.32
CA ALA A 22 -12.69 19.95 -1.42
C ALA A 22 -12.00 18.88 -2.30
N ALA A 23 -11.44 19.31 -3.44
CA ALA A 23 -10.69 18.43 -4.33
C ALA A 23 -9.41 17.87 -3.68
N LEU A 24 -8.68 18.67 -2.90
CA LEU A 24 -7.51 18.21 -2.13
C LEU A 24 -7.89 17.15 -1.09
N PHE A 25 -8.96 17.40 -0.31
CA PHE A 25 -9.44 16.42 0.66
C PHE A 25 -9.92 15.13 -0.01
N TYR A 26 -10.58 15.23 -1.16
CA TYR A 26 -11.00 14.06 -1.92
C TYR A 26 -9.79 13.26 -2.44
N ALA A 27 -8.79 13.93 -3.01
CA ALA A 27 -7.56 13.29 -3.48
C ALA A 27 -6.82 12.59 -2.32
N MET A 28 -6.67 13.26 -1.18
CA MET A 28 -6.08 12.67 0.02
C MET A 28 -6.85 11.45 0.50
N PHE A 29 -8.19 11.53 0.56
CA PHE A 29 -9.05 10.40 0.93
C PHE A 29 -8.89 9.22 -0.03
N ALA A 30 -8.84 9.48 -1.34
CA ALA A 30 -8.65 8.44 -2.35
C ALA A 30 -7.31 7.71 -2.20
N VAL A 31 -6.22 8.46 -1.93
CA VAL A 31 -4.89 7.87 -1.71
C VAL A 31 -4.83 7.09 -0.39
N LEU A 32 -5.42 7.62 0.70
CA LEU A 32 -5.51 6.90 1.99
C LEU A 32 -6.31 5.60 1.86
N ARG A 33 -7.42 5.63 1.12
CA ARG A 33 -8.21 4.43 0.85
C ARG A 33 -7.43 3.38 0.04
N SER A 34 -6.67 3.83 -0.95
CA SER A 34 -5.78 2.97 -1.73
C SER A 34 -4.61 2.45 -0.89
N GLY A 35 -3.98 3.31 -0.08
CA GLY A 35 -2.86 2.93 0.79
C GLY A 35 -3.21 1.84 1.79
N ARG A 36 -4.43 1.85 2.35
CA ARG A 36 -4.93 0.75 3.20
C ARG A 36 -4.99 -0.60 2.46
N LYS A 37 -5.31 -0.58 1.18
CA LYS A 37 -5.35 -1.78 0.34
C LYS A 37 -3.95 -2.36 0.08
N TYR A 38 -2.92 -1.51 0.06
CA TYR A 38 -1.56 -1.87 -0.34
C TYR A 38 -0.56 -1.96 0.83
N GLN A 39 -1.01 -1.92 2.09
CA GLN A 39 -0.16 -1.97 3.31
C GLN A 39 0.94 -0.89 3.41
N PHE A 40 0.84 0.20 2.65
CA PHE A 40 1.82 1.28 2.70
C PHE A 40 1.42 2.36 3.70
N GLY A 41 2.31 2.63 4.66
CA GLY A 41 2.18 3.77 5.58
C GLY A 41 2.58 5.07 4.89
N GLY A 42 1.63 5.75 4.26
CA GLY A 42 1.87 7.03 3.58
C GLY A 42 1.21 8.23 4.26
N VAL A 43 0.63 8.06 5.46
CA VAL A 43 -0.13 9.12 6.14
C VAL A 43 0.73 10.36 6.40
N GLY A 44 1.98 10.17 6.85
CA GLY A 44 2.91 11.29 7.09
C GLY A 44 3.27 12.05 5.82
N PHE A 45 3.54 11.34 4.73
CA PHE A 45 3.79 11.95 3.43
C PHE A 45 2.58 12.73 2.92
N LEU A 46 1.38 12.15 2.98
CA LEU A 46 0.15 12.81 2.56
C LEU A 46 -0.17 14.04 3.40
N ALA A 47 0.05 13.96 4.73
CA ALA A 47 -0.08 15.10 5.61
C ALA A 47 0.91 16.22 5.25
N SER A 48 2.16 15.89 4.91
CA SER A 48 3.17 16.90 4.51
C SER A 48 2.79 17.57 3.19
N VAL A 49 2.28 16.82 2.20
CA VAL A 49 1.78 17.38 0.93
C VAL A 49 0.60 18.32 1.18
N LEU A 50 -0.33 17.93 2.05
CA LEU A 50 -1.47 18.78 2.40
C LEU A 50 -1.02 20.09 3.06
N VAL A 51 -0.15 20.01 4.08
CA VAL A 51 0.39 21.19 4.78
C VAL A 51 1.13 22.11 3.80
N PHE A 52 1.95 21.55 2.91
CA PHE A 52 2.65 22.32 1.88
C PHE A 52 1.68 23.05 0.95
N THR A 53 0.63 22.38 0.48
CA THR A 53 -0.37 23.01 -0.41
C THR A 53 -1.15 24.11 0.30
N LEU A 54 -1.58 23.87 1.56
CA LEU A 54 -2.29 24.85 2.36
C LEU A 54 -1.41 26.07 2.69
N SER A 55 -0.11 25.87 2.90
CA SER A 55 0.82 26.99 3.16
C SER A 55 0.90 27.96 1.96
N GLY A 56 0.94 27.42 0.74
CA GLY A 56 0.91 28.25 -0.47
C GLY A 56 -0.38 29.06 -0.61
N MET A 57 -1.52 28.44 -0.28
CA MET A 57 -2.82 29.10 -0.27
C MET A 57 -2.87 30.24 0.75
N VAL A 58 -2.42 30.00 1.99
CA VAL A 58 -2.39 31.03 3.04
C VAL A 58 -1.48 32.19 2.64
N MET A 59 -0.31 31.88 2.06
CA MET A 59 0.63 32.91 1.60
C MET A 59 0.01 33.82 0.54
N GLN A 60 -0.73 33.26 -0.41
CA GLN A 60 -1.43 34.05 -1.43
C GLN A 60 -2.60 34.86 -0.85
N MET A 61 -3.28 34.35 0.21
CA MET A 61 -4.32 35.15 0.89
C MET A 61 -3.75 36.36 1.64
N VAL A 62 -2.51 36.24 2.17
CA VAL A 62 -1.82 37.35 2.85
C VAL A 62 -1.30 38.40 1.86
N ASP A 63 -0.76 37.92 0.74
CA ASP A 63 -0.27 38.80 -0.33
C ASP A 63 -0.77 38.32 -1.70
N SER A 64 -1.81 38.96 -2.19
CA SER A 64 -2.48 38.63 -3.45
C SER A 64 -1.62 38.92 -4.70
N THR A 65 -0.48 39.59 -4.56
CA THR A 65 0.49 39.81 -5.66
C THR A 65 1.30 38.55 -5.93
N LEU A 66 1.44 37.65 -4.94
CA LEU A 66 2.16 36.41 -5.04
C LEU A 66 1.22 35.32 -5.62
N ARG A 67 1.60 34.75 -6.75
CA ARG A 67 0.85 33.62 -7.38
C ARG A 67 1.48 32.28 -7.02
N VAL A 68 1.61 32.01 -5.72
CA VAL A 68 2.32 30.85 -5.19
C VAL A 68 1.45 29.59 -5.19
N ASP A 69 0.12 29.74 -5.13
CA ASP A 69 -0.85 28.63 -5.11
C ASP A 69 -0.73 27.71 -6.32
N TYR A 70 -0.52 28.24 -7.52
CA TYR A 70 -0.31 27.44 -8.72
C TYR A 70 0.96 26.59 -8.64
N VAL A 71 2.04 27.17 -8.13
CA VAL A 71 3.33 26.46 -7.99
C VAL A 71 3.24 25.37 -6.93
N THR A 72 2.69 25.68 -5.76
CA THR A 72 2.53 24.69 -4.68
C THR A 72 1.58 23.56 -5.08
N THR A 73 0.51 23.87 -5.82
CA THR A 73 -0.41 22.86 -6.36
C THR A 73 0.27 21.95 -7.37
N ALA A 74 1.03 22.52 -8.31
CA ALA A 74 1.75 21.75 -9.32
C ALA A 74 2.78 20.81 -8.68
N ILE A 75 3.56 21.30 -7.72
CA ILE A 75 4.53 20.49 -6.98
C ILE A 75 3.82 19.39 -6.20
N SER A 76 2.72 19.69 -5.50
CA SER A 76 1.94 18.72 -4.75
C SER A 76 1.36 17.62 -5.65
N ALA A 77 0.87 17.99 -6.84
CA ALA A 77 0.38 17.03 -7.82
C ALA A 77 1.50 16.08 -8.31
N ILE A 78 2.69 16.62 -8.56
CA ILE A 78 3.86 15.81 -8.94
C ILE A 78 4.26 14.87 -7.79
N MET A 79 4.30 15.37 -6.55
CA MET A 79 4.62 14.55 -5.37
C MET A 79 3.62 13.40 -5.20
N LEU A 80 2.32 13.68 -5.31
CA LEU A 80 1.27 12.65 -5.25
C LEU A 80 1.37 11.65 -6.39
N TYR A 81 1.69 12.10 -7.60
CA TYR A 81 1.90 11.24 -8.75
C TYR A 81 3.08 10.28 -8.53
N VAL A 82 4.24 10.80 -8.13
CA VAL A 82 5.44 9.98 -7.86
C VAL A 82 5.16 8.96 -6.75
N PHE A 83 4.52 9.38 -5.67
CA PHE A 83 4.14 8.49 -4.58
C PHE A 83 3.19 7.38 -5.04
N THR A 84 2.19 7.72 -5.86
CA THR A 84 1.23 6.73 -6.39
C THR A 84 1.91 5.72 -7.31
N VAL A 85 2.81 6.19 -8.18
CA VAL A 85 3.58 5.32 -9.07
C VAL A 85 4.46 4.37 -8.27
N ASP A 86 5.16 4.87 -7.25
CA ASP A 86 6.01 4.03 -6.40
C ASP A 86 5.19 2.96 -5.66
N MET A 87 4.02 3.32 -5.10
CA MET A 87 3.10 2.37 -4.49
C MET A 87 2.66 1.25 -5.46
N ILE A 88 2.31 1.62 -6.70
CA ILE A 88 1.89 0.65 -7.72
C ILE A 88 3.05 -0.27 -8.09
N GLN A 89 4.27 0.27 -8.22
CA GLN A 89 5.46 -0.50 -8.57
C GLN A 89 5.90 -1.49 -7.48
N GLN A 90 5.46 -1.31 -6.23
CA GLN A 90 5.76 -2.21 -5.11
C GLN A 90 4.63 -3.23 -4.84
N THR A 91 3.62 -3.28 -5.69
CA THR A 91 2.45 -4.17 -5.51
C THR A 91 2.43 -5.27 -6.58
N ASP A 92 2.09 -6.49 -6.19
CA ASP A 92 1.83 -7.59 -7.12
C ASP A 92 0.45 -7.43 -7.78
N GLY A 93 0.43 -7.32 -9.10
CA GLY A 93 -0.78 -7.06 -9.87
C GLY A 93 -1.82 -8.18 -9.82
N LEU A 94 -1.42 -9.43 -9.49
CA LEU A 94 -2.33 -10.56 -9.42
C LEU A 94 -3.01 -10.70 -8.06
N THR A 95 -2.22 -10.62 -6.98
CA THR A 95 -2.69 -10.89 -5.61
C THR A 95 -3.01 -9.63 -4.81
N GLY A 96 -2.47 -8.49 -5.21
CA GLY A 96 -2.58 -7.22 -4.48
C GLY A 96 -1.69 -7.14 -3.24
N LEU A 97 -0.86 -8.15 -2.96
CA LEU A 97 0.16 -8.12 -1.92
C LEU A 97 1.37 -7.27 -2.34
N ILE A 98 2.26 -7.00 -1.41
CA ILE A 98 3.54 -6.36 -1.73
C ILE A 98 4.37 -7.33 -2.59
N ASN A 99 5.00 -6.83 -3.66
CA ASN A 99 5.82 -7.64 -4.53
C ASN A 99 7.27 -7.79 -4.01
N ARG A 100 8.10 -8.52 -4.74
CA ARG A 100 9.50 -8.76 -4.42
C ARG A 100 10.29 -7.46 -4.21
N ARG A 101 10.07 -6.43 -5.03
CA ARG A 101 10.75 -5.13 -4.89
C ARG A 101 10.40 -4.46 -3.57
N GLY A 102 9.11 -4.47 -3.19
CA GLY A 102 8.65 -3.94 -1.91
C GLY A 102 9.21 -4.76 -0.72
N TYR A 103 9.30 -6.08 -0.85
CA TYR A 103 9.94 -6.95 0.13
C TYR A 103 11.42 -6.58 0.36
N GLU A 104 12.20 -6.47 -0.72
CA GLU A 104 13.63 -6.12 -0.66
C GLU A 104 13.83 -4.73 -0.03
N ASN A 105 12.96 -3.78 -0.35
CA ASN A 105 13.00 -2.43 0.23
C ASN A 105 12.70 -2.45 1.74
N ILE A 106 11.67 -3.15 2.19
CA ILE A 106 11.35 -3.26 3.62
C ILE A 106 12.48 -3.98 4.37
N LEU A 107 12.99 -5.08 3.82
CA LEU A 107 14.07 -5.86 4.43
C LEU A 107 15.35 -5.03 4.60
N ALA A 108 15.72 -4.19 3.61
CA ALA A 108 16.90 -3.31 3.68
C ALA A 108 16.82 -2.26 4.81
N HIS A 109 15.61 -1.89 5.22
CA HIS A 109 15.36 -0.89 6.27
C HIS A 109 14.94 -1.49 7.61
N LEU A 110 14.90 -2.81 7.71
CA LEU A 110 14.52 -3.51 8.93
C LEU A 110 15.58 -3.28 10.03
N ARG A 111 15.12 -2.78 11.20
CA ARG A 111 16.01 -2.44 12.33
C ARG A 111 15.57 -3.09 13.63
N GLU A 112 14.39 -3.71 13.64
CA GLU A 112 13.82 -4.35 14.81
C GLU A 112 13.78 -5.86 14.62
N PRO A 113 13.91 -6.65 15.71
CA PRO A 113 13.72 -8.09 15.64
C PRO A 113 12.33 -8.43 15.10
N CYS A 114 12.28 -9.41 14.22
CA CYS A 114 11.04 -9.86 13.61
C CYS A 114 11.09 -11.35 13.27
N VAL A 115 9.94 -11.93 12.93
CA VAL A 115 9.86 -13.28 12.38
C VAL A 115 9.52 -13.19 10.91
N ILE A 116 10.28 -13.87 10.08
CA ILE A 116 10.05 -13.94 8.64
C ILE A 116 9.52 -15.33 8.31
N LEU A 117 8.29 -15.38 7.78
CA LEU A 117 7.64 -16.60 7.35
C LEU A 117 7.74 -16.71 5.83
N PHE A 118 8.09 -17.87 5.33
CA PHE A 118 8.09 -18.18 3.90
C PHE A 118 7.06 -19.26 3.62
N PHE A 119 6.31 -19.09 2.55
CA PHE A 119 5.27 -20.01 2.12
C PHE A 119 5.50 -20.38 0.66
N ASP A 120 5.27 -21.66 0.35
CA ASP A 120 5.29 -22.22 -0.99
C ASP A 120 3.96 -22.91 -1.28
N VAL A 121 3.44 -22.73 -2.49
CA VAL A 121 2.17 -23.37 -2.92
C VAL A 121 2.43 -24.76 -3.44
N ASP A 122 2.07 -25.78 -2.67
CA ASP A 122 2.35 -27.18 -2.97
C ASP A 122 1.82 -27.58 -4.36
N CYS A 123 2.70 -28.20 -5.16
CA CYS A 123 2.36 -28.74 -6.47
C CYS A 123 1.74 -27.73 -7.46
N PHE A 124 2.07 -26.43 -7.34
CA PHE A 124 1.49 -25.37 -8.16
C PHE A 124 1.63 -25.60 -9.67
N LYS A 125 2.79 -26.12 -10.11
CA LYS A 125 3.01 -26.47 -11.51
C LYS A 125 1.98 -27.48 -12.02
N SER A 126 1.68 -28.53 -11.20
CA SER A 126 0.71 -29.56 -11.57
C SER A 126 -0.70 -28.98 -11.75
N ILE A 127 -1.07 -27.96 -10.98
CA ILE A 127 -2.34 -27.23 -11.15
C ILE A 127 -2.37 -26.51 -12.48
N ASN A 128 -1.30 -25.78 -12.84
CA ASN A 128 -1.20 -25.11 -14.13
C ASN A 128 -1.27 -26.10 -15.31
N ASP A 129 -0.55 -27.21 -15.19
CA ASP A 129 -0.49 -28.23 -16.25
C ASP A 129 -1.84 -28.97 -16.42
N THR A 130 -2.60 -29.14 -15.35
CA THR A 130 -3.87 -29.88 -15.36
C THR A 130 -5.08 -29.00 -15.67
N TYR A 131 -5.14 -27.80 -15.08
CA TYR A 131 -6.32 -26.91 -15.09
C TYR A 131 -6.09 -25.60 -15.83
N GLY A 132 -4.86 -25.38 -16.33
CA GLY A 132 -4.47 -24.15 -17.03
C GLY A 132 -4.10 -22.98 -16.11
N HIS A 133 -3.38 -22.01 -16.67
CA HIS A 133 -2.86 -20.84 -15.93
C HIS A 133 -3.96 -19.99 -15.26
N ALA A 134 -5.16 -19.91 -15.85
CA ALA A 134 -6.25 -19.16 -15.27
C ALA A 134 -6.70 -19.73 -13.90
N MET A 135 -6.64 -21.05 -13.73
CA MET A 135 -6.90 -21.71 -12.45
C MET A 135 -5.75 -21.48 -11.47
N GLY A 136 -4.49 -21.57 -11.92
CA GLY A 136 -3.34 -21.23 -11.10
C GLY A 136 -3.40 -19.80 -10.57
N ASP A 137 -3.73 -18.83 -11.43
CA ASP A 137 -3.94 -17.44 -11.04
C ASP A 137 -5.04 -17.29 -9.99
N ARG A 138 -6.13 -18.05 -10.12
CA ARG A 138 -7.22 -18.05 -9.13
C ARG A 138 -6.74 -18.60 -7.78
N CYS A 139 -5.99 -19.71 -7.78
CA CYS A 139 -5.39 -20.27 -6.58
C CYS A 139 -4.45 -19.26 -5.89
N LEU A 140 -3.60 -18.59 -6.66
CA LEU A 140 -2.70 -17.54 -6.11
C LEU A 140 -3.46 -16.36 -5.49
N ARG A 141 -4.56 -15.90 -6.13
CA ARG A 141 -5.41 -14.84 -5.55
C ARG A 141 -6.05 -15.28 -4.23
N LEU A 142 -6.56 -16.50 -4.15
CA LEU A 142 -7.17 -17.04 -2.92
C LEU A 142 -6.13 -17.23 -1.82
N THR A 143 -4.95 -17.73 -2.14
CA THR A 143 -3.81 -17.82 -1.21
C THR A 143 -3.39 -16.44 -0.68
N GLY A 144 -3.19 -15.47 -1.58
CA GLY A 144 -2.85 -14.11 -1.20
C GLY A 144 -3.91 -13.46 -0.30
N ARG A 145 -5.19 -13.71 -0.59
CA ARG A 145 -6.30 -13.23 0.23
C ARG A 145 -6.29 -13.86 1.63
N ALA A 146 -6.08 -15.18 1.73
CA ALA A 146 -6.01 -15.86 3.02
C ALA A 146 -4.83 -15.36 3.88
N LEU A 147 -3.65 -15.19 3.27
CA LEU A 147 -2.49 -14.60 3.93
C LEU A 147 -2.79 -13.17 4.42
N TRP A 148 -3.42 -12.36 3.59
CA TRP A 148 -3.82 -11.02 3.97
C TRP A 148 -4.80 -11.00 5.15
N GLU A 149 -5.85 -11.83 5.12
CA GLU A 149 -6.87 -11.88 6.17
C GLU A 149 -6.27 -12.23 7.54
N VAL A 150 -5.28 -13.12 7.58
CA VAL A 150 -4.63 -13.55 8.82
C VAL A 150 -3.54 -12.61 9.28
N TYR A 151 -2.63 -12.21 8.38
CA TYR A 151 -1.38 -11.57 8.78
C TYR A 151 -1.35 -10.05 8.61
N SER A 152 -2.28 -9.42 7.87
CA SER A 152 -2.24 -7.97 7.62
C SER A 152 -2.36 -7.10 8.87
N ARG A 153 -2.93 -7.64 9.94
CA ARG A 153 -3.06 -6.98 11.26
C ARG A 153 -1.75 -7.00 12.08
N CYS A 154 -0.81 -7.86 11.72
CA CYS A 154 0.37 -8.16 12.53
C CYS A 154 1.69 -8.09 11.74
N GLY A 155 1.63 -7.88 10.42
CA GLY A 155 2.82 -7.84 9.60
C GLY A 155 2.55 -7.43 8.16
N HIS A 156 3.58 -7.53 7.34
CA HIS A 156 3.52 -7.26 5.92
C HIS A 156 3.49 -8.57 5.13
N CYS A 157 2.56 -8.67 4.18
CA CYS A 157 2.40 -9.83 3.31
C CYS A 157 2.94 -9.55 1.91
N PHE A 158 3.72 -10.48 1.38
CA PHE A 158 4.43 -10.33 0.11
C PHE A 158 4.17 -11.53 -0.79
N ARG A 159 4.22 -11.29 -2.10
CA ARG A 159 4.45 -12.33 -3.10
C ARG A 159 5.80 -12.08 -3.74
N ILE A 160 6.77 -12.97 -3.52
CA ILE A 160 8.18 -12.79 -3.88
C ILE A 160 8.58 -13.60 -5.12
N GLY A 161 7.78 -14.59 -5.48
CA GLY A 161 8.00 -15.46 -6.63
C GLY A 161 6.70 -15.83 -7.34
N GLY A 162 6.76 -16.79 -8.23
CA GLY A 162 5.60 -17.33 -8.95
C GLY A 162 4.53 -17.87 -7.99
N ASP A 163 4.94 -18.80 -7.13
CA ASP A 163 4.16 -19.52 -6.12
C ASP A 163 4.67 -19.29 -4.70
N GLU A 164 5.66 -18.39 -4.53
CA GLU A 164 6.31 -18.09 -3.27
C GLU A 164 5.73 -16.83 -2.62
N PHE A 165 5.35 -16.97 -1.35
CA PHE A 165 4.87 -15.86 -0.52
C PHE A 165 5.76 -15.69 0.72
N CYS A 166 5.73 -14.50 1.28
CA CYS A 166 6.45 -14.18 2.50
C CYS A 166 5.60 -13.31 3.41
N VAL A 167 5.83 -13.41 4.73
CA VAL A 167 5.25 -12.51 5.72
C VAL A 167 6.35 -12.08 6.68
N ILE A 168 6.46 -10.78 6.95
CA ILE A 168 7.32 -10.25 8.00
C ILE A 168 6.43 -9.86 9.18
N LEU A 169 6.54 -10.59 10.30
CA LEU A 169 5.82 -10.34 11.54
C LEU A 169 6.64 -9.43 12.46
N MET A 170 6.00 -8.41 13.03
CA MET A 170 6.64 -7.49 13.99
C MET A 170 6.54 -8.04 15.42
N LYS A 171 7.47 -7.65 16.30
CA LYS A 171 7.83 -8.26 17.61
C LYS A 171 6.73 -8.46 18.67
N HIS A 172 5.53 -7.97 18.55
CA HIS A 172 4.53 -8.04 19.63
C HIS A 172 3.31 -8.91 19.33
N MET A 173 3.54 -10.08 18.72
CA MET A 173 2.46 -10.81 18.08
C MET A 173 2.17 -12.16 18.73
N GLN A 174 1.01 -12.70 18.39
CA GLN A 174 0.58 -14.06 18.67
C GLN A 174 1.67 -15.07 18.28
N SER A 175 1.64 -16.28 18.84
CA SER A 175 2.59 -17.31 18.45
C SER A 175 2.47 -17.64 16.97
N VAL A 176 3.58 -18.02 16.35
CA VAL A 176 3.62 -18.45 14.94
C VAL A 176 2.64 -19.60 14.70
N GLU A 177 2.54 -20.52 15.67
CA GLU A 177 1.65 -21.68 15.62
C GLU A 177 0.17 -21.28 15.58
N SER A 178 -0.23 -20.31 16.42
CA SER A 178 -1.62 -19.81 16.42
C SER A 178 -1.99 -19.15 15.10
N LEU A 179 -1.09 -18.35 14.53
CA LEU A 179 -1.31 -17.71 13.23
C LEU A 179 -1.32 -18.73 12.09
N TRP A 180 -0.52 -19.79 12.20
CA TRP A 180 -0.55 -20.87 11.24
C TRP A 180 -1.90 -21.62 11.27
N ASP A 181 -2.44 -21.91 12.45
CA ASP A 181 -3.75 -22.56 12.59
C ASP A 181 -4.87 -21.68 12.01
N GLU A 182 -4.81 -20.36 12.22
CA GLU A 182 -5.74 -19.41 11.60
C GLU A 182 -5.64 -19.45 10.05
N LEU A 183 -4.41 -19.51 9.50
CA LEU A 183 -4.20 -19.62 8.05
C LEU A 183 -4.75 -20.95 7.50
N VAL A 184 -4.49 -22.04 8.19
CA VAL A 184 -5.02 -23.36 7.79
C VAL A 184 -6.55 -23.34 7.75
N ALA A 185 -7.19 -22.71 8.74
CA ALA A 185 -8.65 -22.55 8.76
C ALA A 185 -9.15 -21.64 7.61
N ALA A 186 -8.47 -20.54 7.33
CA ALA A 186 -8.80 -19.63 6.21
C ALA A 186 -8.65 -20.36 4.86
N MET A 187 -7.58 -21.12 4.67
CA MET A 187 -7.37 -21.93 3.46
C MET A 187 -8.39 -23.06 3.33
N ALA A 188 -8.81 -23.70 4.45
CA ALA A 188 -9.87 -24.70 4.44
C ALA A 188 -11.21 -24.11 3.99
N LYS A 189 -11.52 -22.90 4.44
CA LYS A 189 -12.71 -22.15 3.98
C LYS A 189 -12.62 -21.82 2.49
N ALA A 190 -11.48 -21.33 2.02
CA ALA A 190 -11.27 -21.04 0.61
C ALA A 190 -11.39 -22.30 -0.29
N ARG A 191 -11.02 -23.49 0.21
CA ARG A 191 -11.22 -24.77 -0.51
C ARG A 191 -12.68 -25.18 -0.65
N GLN A 192 -13.58 -24.65 0.16
CA GLN A 192 -15.03 -24.88 -0.06
C GLN A 192 -15.52 -24.15 -1.32
N GLU A 193 -14.91 -22.98 -1.64
CA GLU A 193 -15.21 -22.22 -2.84
C GLU A 193 -14.43 -22.73 -4.07
N GLU A 194 -13.20 -23.23 -3.83
CA GLU A 194 -12.30 -23.73 -4.88
C GLU A 194 -11.61 -25.04 -4.43
N PRO A 195 -12.19 -26.21 -4.72
CA PRO A 195 -11.64 -27.51 -4.29
C PRO A 195 -10.22 -27.81 -4.81
N VAL A 196 -9.82 -27.17 -5.91
CA VAL A 196 -8.48 -27.34 -6.53
C VAL A 196 -7.41 -26.57 -5.75
N LEU A 197 -7.81 -25.67 -4.82
CA LEU A 197 -6.86 -24.85 -4.05
C LEU A 197 -5.86 -25.74 -3.29
N PRO A 198 -4.54 -25.62 -3.57
CA PRO A 198 -3.51 -26.48 -2.99
C PRO A 198 -3.30 -26.21 -1.49
N LYS A 199 -2.45 -27.04 -0.89
CA LYS A 199 -1.90 -26.77 0.45
C LYS A 199 -0.76 -25.78 0.34
N LEU A 200 -0.33 -25.30 1.51
CA LEU A 200 0.84 -24.45 1.65
C LEU A 200 1.86 -25.18 2.53
N SER A 201 3.12 -25.14 2.13
CA SER A 201 4.25 -25.44 2.99
C SER A 201 4.77 -24.15 3.61
N MET A 202 5.19 -24.18 4.88
CA MET A 202 5.68 -23.01 5.61
C MET A 202 7.00 -23.31 6.31
N GLY A 203 7.95 -22.38 6.16
CA GLY A 203 9.15 -22.28 6.97
C GLY A 203 9.26 -20.90 7.59
N TYR A 204 9.99 -20.75 8.71
CA TYR A 204 10.23 -19.46 9.30
C TYR A 204 11.65 -19.30 9.82
N ALA A 205 12.10 -18.04 9.91
CA ALA A 205 13.35 -17.64 10.52
C ALA A 205 13.11 -16.42 11.42
N ILE A 206 13.87 -16.34 12.50
CA ILE A 206 13.89 -15.18 13.38
C ILE A 206 15.02 -14.26 12.92
N PHE A 207 14.70 -13.02 12.63
CA PHE A 207 15.67 -11.96 12.34
C PHE A 207 15.89 -11.15 13.59
N ASP A 208 17.16 -11.06 14.02
CA ASP A 208 17.60 -10.23 15.13
C ASP A 208 18.82 -9.40 14.70
N PRO A 209 18.67 -8.07 14.54
CA PRO A 209 19.74 -7.20 14.08
C PRO A 209 20.91 -7.08 15.08
N GLU A 210 20.72 -7.46 16.36
CA GLU A 210 21.79 -7.43 17.38
C GLU A 210 22.71 -8.65 17.30
N HIS A 211 22.35 -9.67 16.51
CA HIS A 211 23.09 -10.93 16.37
C HIS A 211 23.58 -11.18 14.93
N LEU A 212 23.71 -10.12 14.12
CA LEU A 212 24.33 -10.15 12.78
C LEU A 212 25.82 -9.68 12.85
#